data_6915ce8ef713ed9918bb031fefe17659
#
_entry.id   6915ce8ef713ed9918bb031fefe17659
#
_cell.length_a   1.000
_cell.length_b   1.000
_cell.length_c   1.000
_cell.angle_alpha   90.00
_cell.angle_beta   90.00
_cell.angle_gamma   90.00
#
_symmetry.space_group_name_H-M   'P 1'
#
loop_
_entity.id
_entity.type
_entity.pdbx_description
1 polymer ?
#
loop_
_entity_poly.entity_id
_entity_poly.type
_entity_poly.pdbx_seq_one_letter_code
_entity_poly.pdbx_strand_id
1 'polypeptide(L)'
;MKRYSKYKDSGVEWIGEIPIDWNVRKLKSIANILNGSTPKSGIPEFWDGEIIWVTPSDINKLENRLIDDSERKLTEEGFNSCGTRITPIGSIILTTRAPIGNVAISNRVLCTNQGCKSISPNKINSIFLY
;
A
#
# COMPACT_ATOMS: atom_id res chain seq x y z
N MET A 1 -27.27 -6.96 -12.56
CA MET A 1 -26.09 -7.74 -12.13
C MET A 1 -25.93 -8.96 -13.01
N LYS A 2 -24.77 -9.14 -13.59
CA LYS A 2 -24.49 -10.29 -14.46
C LYS A 2 -24.26 -11.54 -13.62
N ARG A 3 -25.01 -12.61 -13.87
CA ARG A 3 -24.80 -13.90 -13.20
C ARG A 3 -23.86 -14.78 -14.01
N TYR A 4 -23.03 -15.54 -13.32
CA TYR A 4 -22.19 -16.55 -13.93
C TYR A 4 -22.97 -17.85 -14.11
N SER A 5 -22.64 -18.61 -15.15
CA SER A 5 -23.38 -19.84 -15.48
C SER A 5 -23.06 -21.01 -14.55
N LYS A 6 -21.85 -21.03 -13.98
CA LYS A 6 -21.39 -22.11 -13.10
C LYS A 6 -20.62 -21.55 -11.91
N TYR A 7 -20.74 -22.22 -10.76
CA TYR A 7 -20.07 -21.89 -9.52
C TYR A 7 -19.34 -23.11 -8.96
N LYS A 8 -18.40 -22.87 -8.07
CA LYS A 8 -17.67 -23.88 -7.31
C LYS A 8 -17.46 -23.43 -5.87
N ASP A 9 -17.20 -24.37 -4.97
CA ASP A 9 -16.79 -24.05 -3.61
C ASP A 9 -15.43 -23.34 -3.65
N SER A 10 -15.32 -22.22 -2.94
CA SER A 10 -14.06 -21.46 -2.83
C SER A 10 -13.00 -22.19 -2.01
N GLY A 11 -13.38 -23.15 -1.18
CA GLY A 11 -12.53 -23.78 -0.17
C GLY A 11 -12.34 -22.92 1.07
N VAL A 12 -13.02 -21.78 1.15
CA VAL A 12 -12.99 -20.86 2.29
C VAL A 12 -14.41 -20.66 2.81
N GLU A 13 -14.66 -21.06 4.05
CA GLU A 13 -16.02 -21.13 4.64
C GLU A 13 -16.79 -19.81 4.50
N TRP A 14 -16.19 -18.70 4.88
CA TRP A 14 -16.86 -17.39 4.88
C TRP A 14 -17.05 -16.80 3.47
N ILE A 15 -16.34 -17.28 2.45
CA ILE A 15 -16.52 -16.85 1.06
C ILE A 15 -17.65 -17.65 0.39
N GLY A 16 -17.76 -18.96 0.69
CA GLY A 16 -18.73 -19.85 0.09
C GLY A 16 -18.41 -20.18 -1.36
N GLU A 17 -19.41 -20.04 -2.23
CA GLU A 17 -19.28 -20.34 -3.66
C GLU A 17 -18.77 -19.14 -4.47
N ILE A 18 -17.94 -19.42 -5.45
CA ILE A 18 -17.40 -18.44 -6.40
C ILE A 18 -17.65 -18.93 -7.84
N PRO A 19 -17.62 -18.03 -8.83
CA PRO A 19 -17.66 -18.44 -10.24
C PRO A 19 -16.57 -19.47 -10.55
N ILE A 20 -16.89 -20.44 -11.42
CA ILE A 20 -15.99 -21.57 -11.69
C ILE A 20 -14.61 -21.15 -12.22
N ASP A 21 -14.55 -20.03 -12.96
CA ASP A 21 -13.32 -19.51 -13.54
C ASP A 21 -12.49 -18.66 -12.56
N TRP A 22 -13.02 -18.42 -11.36
CA TRP A 22 -12.33 -17.65 -10.36
C TRP A 22 -11.44 -18.53 -9.48
N ASN A 23 -10.37 -17.93 -8.96
CA ASN A 23 -9.44 -18.59 -8.05
C ASN A 23 -9.30 -17.79 -6.76
N VAL A 24 -9.18 -18.50 -5.65
CA VAL A 24 -8.81 -17.90 -4.37
C VAL A 24 -7.28 -17.94 -4.26
N ARG A 25 -6.67 -16.79 -4.07
CA ARG A 25 -5.22 -16.64 -3.95
C ARG A 25 -4.88 -15.86 -2.69
N LYS A 26 -3.78 -16.22 -2.03
CA LYS A 26 -3.23 -15.41 -0.95
C LYS A 26 -2.63 -14.13 -1.53
N LEU A 27 -2.84 -13.01 -0.85
CA LEU A 27 -2.32 -11.70 -1.29
C LEU A 27 -0.81 -11.74 -1.58
N LYS A 28 -0.04 -12.40 -0.73
CA LYS A 28 1.41 -12.57 -0.91
C LYS A 28 1.81 -13.30 -2.19
N SER A 29 0.90 -14.05 -2.81
CA SER A 29 1.19 -14.76 -4.06
C SER A 29 1.02 -13.89 -5.30
N ILE A 30 0.33 -12.75 -5.19
CA ILE A 30 0.02 -11.85 -6.31
C ILE A 30 0.61 -10.44 -6.13
N ALA A 31 1.19 -10.16 -4.98
CA ALA A 31 1.77 -8.85 -4.67
C ALA A 31 2.93 -8.98 -3.68
N ASN A 32 3.84 -8.03 -3.74
CA ASN A 32 4.88 -7.85 -2.72
C ASN A 32 4.37 -6.91 -1.64
N ILE A 33 4.58 -7.27 -0.37
CA ILE A 33 4.21 -6.44 0.78
C ILE A 33 5.47 -5.84 1.36
N LEU A 34 5.54 -4.51 1.36
CA LEU A 34 6.68 -3.74 1.85
C LEU A 34 6.32 -3.03 3.14
N ASN A 35 7.24 -3.07 4.09
CA ASN A 35 7.11 -2.37 5.37
C ASN A 35 7.72 -0.98 5.30
N GLY A 36 7.12 -0.05 6.05
CA GLY A 36 7.68 1.27 6.26
C GLY A 36 8.49 1.37 7.55
N SER A 37 9.20 2.46 7.67
CA SER A 37 10.00 2.77 8.85
C SER A 37 10.14 4.28 9.01
N THR A 38 10.57 4.72 10.19
CA THR A 38 10.76 6.13 10.52
C THR A 38 12.22 6.40 10.86
N PRO A 39 12.88 7.33 10.15
CA PRO A 39 14.20 7.82 10.56
C PRO A 39 14.13 8.50 11.93
N LYS A 40 15.28 8.63 12.60
CA LYS A 40 15.35 9.35 13.87
C LYS A 40 14.91 10.80 13.69
N SER A 41 13.88 11.20 14.44
CA SER A 41 13.25 12.51 14.31
C SER A 41 14.17 13.68 14.71
N GLY A 42 15.14 13.43 15.58
CA GLY A 42 16.06 14.44 16.10
C GLY A 42 17.28 14.73 15.22
N ILE A 43 17.39 14.11 14.04
CA ILE A 43 18.51 14.33 13.11
C ILE A 43 18.00 15.14 11.91
N PRO A 44 18.27 16.46 11.87
CA PRO A 44 17.73 17.33 10.82
C PRO A 44 18.16 16.93 9.40
N GLU A 45 19.31 16.32 9.24
CA GLU A 45 19.88 15.90 7.96
C GLU A 45 19.06 14.77 7.29
N PHE A 46 18.19 14.11 8.04
CA PHE A 46 17.32 13.05 7.51
C PHE A 46 16.02 13.56 6.88
N TRP A 47 15.69 14.83 7.12
CA TRP A 47 14.39 15.39 6.79
C TRP A 47 14.49 16.53 5.78
N ASP A 48 13.32 16.92 5.24
CA ASP A 48 13.19 18.05 4.32
C ASP A 48 13.92 17.87 2.97
N GLY A 49 14.03 16.60 2.53
CA GLY A 49 14.55 16.26 1.21
C GLY A 49 13.45 16.15 0.16
N GLU A 50 13.68 15.31 -0.83
CA GLU A 50 12.78 15.15 -1.98
C GLU A 50 12.04 13.79 -2.00
N ILE A 51 12.39 12.88 -1.10
CA ILE A 51 11.78 11.53 -1.05
C ILE A 51 10.45 11.62 -0.31
N ILE A 52 9.37 11.30 -0.99
CA ILE A 52 8.01 11.26 -0.43
C ILE A 52 7.95 10.16 0.62
N TRP A 53 7.54 10.52 1.83
CA TRP A 53 7.45 9.63 2.97
C TRP A 53 6.05 9.72 3.58
N VAL A 54 5.22 8.75 3.27
CA VAL A 54 3.79 8.75 3.56
C VAL A 54 3.49 8.20 4.95
N THR A 55 2.58 8.87 5.64
CA THR A 55 2.05 8.47 6.95
C THR A 55 0.55 8.23 6.85
N PRO A 56 -0.08 7.57 7.84
CA PRO A 56 -1.55 7.47 7.90
C PRO A 56 -2.27 8.81 7.81
N SER A 57 -1.69 9.87 8.37
CA SER A 57 -2.25 11.22 8.28
C SER A 57 -2.34 11.73 6.84
N ASP A 58 -1.32 11.47 6.03
CA ASP A 58 -1.32 11.86 4.61
C ASP A 58 -2.44 11.14 3.85
N ILE A 59 -2.64 9.85 4.11
CA ILE A 59 -3.72 9.07 3.49
C ILE A 59 -5.08 9.58 3.93
N ASN A 60 -5.25 9.90 5.20
CA ASN A 60 -6.52 10.36 5.76
C ASN A 60 -6.97 11.71 5.18
N LYS A 61 -6.05 12.52 4.71
CA LYS A 61 -6.34 13.83 4.11
C LYS A 61 -6.71 13.78 2.63
N LEU A 62 -6.60 12.61 1.99
CA LEU A 62 -6.86 12.48 0.55
C LEU A 62 -8.35 12.69 0.24
N GLU A 63 -8.62 13.47 -0.79
CA GLU A 63 -9.96 13.66 -1.34
C GLU A 63 -10.29 12.61 -2.41
N ASN A 64 -9.28 11.96 -2.96
CA ASN A 64 -9.42 10.89 -3.94
C ASN A 64 -8.50 9.72 -3.56
N ARG A 65 -8.42 8.71 -4.42
CA ARG A 65 -7.65 7.48 -4.15
C ARG A 65 -6.15 7.56 -4.47
N LEU A 66 -5.67 8.65 -5.08
CA LEU A 66 -4.28 8.76 -5.51
C LEU A 66 -3.45 9.53 -4.49
N ILE A 67 -2.30 9.01 -4.13
CA ILE A 67 -1.32 9.71 -3.31
C ILE A 67 -0.05 10.00 -4.09
N ASP A 68 0.35 11.25 -4.15
CA ASP A 68 1.50 11.73 -4.92
C ASP A 68 2.41 12.68 -4.13
N ASP A 69 2.10 12.93 -2.88
CA ASP A 69 2.89 13.80 -2.01
C ASP A 69 2.71 13.43 -0.54
N SER A 70 3.53 14.01 0.31
CA SER A 70 3.47 13.84 1.77
C SER A 70 3.84 15.15 2.47
N GLU A 71 3.34 15.32 3.69
CA GLU A 71 3.66 16.50 4.51
C GLU A 71 5.15 16.57 4.84
N ARG A 72 5.76 15.44 5.16
CA ARG A 72 7.20 15.33 5.43
C ARG A 72 7.89 14.50 4.36
N LYS A 73 9.10 14.89 4.04
CA LYS A 73 9.94 14.19 3.06
C LYS A 73 11.29 13.84 3.68
N LEU A 74 11.93 12.82 3.13
CA LEU A 74 13.24 12.38 3.56
C LEU A 74 14.31 12.85 2.60
N THR A 75 15.51 13.04 3.14
CA THR A 75 16.73 13.09 2.36
C THR A 75 17.15 11.65 2.01
N GLU A 76 18.10 11.50 1.11
CA GLU A 76 18.72 10.21 0.81
C GLU A 76 19.34 9.59 2.08
N GLU A 77 19.99 10.40 2.90
CA GLU A 77 20.54 9.96 4.19
C GLU A 77 19.46 9.44 5.13
N GLY A 78 18.33 10.16 5.22
CA GLY A 78 17.19 9.75 6.02
C GLY A 78 16.59 8.43 5.53
N PHE A 79 16.43 8.28 4.24
CA PHE A 79 15.96 7.03 3.65
C PHE A 79 16.91 5.86 3.98
N ASN A 80 18.21 6.06 3.84
CA ASN A 80 19.19 5.00 4.09
C ASN A 80 19.39 4.70 5.59
N SER A 81 18.96 5.60 6.48
CA SER A 81 19.12 5.44 7.93
C SER A 81 18.15 4.47 8.58
N CYS A 82 17.09 4.08 7.89
CA CYS A 82 16.04 3.22 8.43
C CYS A 82 15.64 2.13 7.44
N GLY A 83 14.73 1.25 7.85
CA GLY A 83 14.32 0.11 7.05
C GLY A 83 13.16 0.36 6.10
N THR A 84 12.81 1.62 5.82
CA THR A 84 11.76 1.93 4.86
C THR A 84 12.19 1.54 3.44
N ARG A 85 11.24 1.20 2.61
CA ARG A 85 11.50 0.70 1.26
C ARG A 85 10.85 1.56 0.21
N ILE A 86 11.51 1.66 -0.95
CA ILE A 86 10.94 2.31 -2.14
C ILE A 86 9.76 1.49 -2.64
N THR A 87 8.65 2.18 -2.78
CA THR A 87 7.38 1.64 -3.25
C THR A 87 7.14 2.12 -4.68
N PRO A 88 6.97 1.21 -5.65
CA PRO A 88 6.72 1.58 -7.05
C PRO A 88 5.39 2.29 -7.24
N ILE A 89 5.27 3.06 -8.33
CA ILE A 89 4.01 3.62 -8.79
C ILE A 89 3.00 2.49 -9.04
N GLY A 90 1.74 2.73 -8.69
CA GLY A 90 0.67 1.74 -8.83
C GLY A 90 0.55 0.78 -7.66
N SER A 91 1.28 1.00 -6.58
CA SER A 91 1.15 0.21 -5.36
C SER A 91 -0.03 0.70 -4.51
N ILE A 92 -0.58 -0.21 -3.73
CA ILE A 92 -1.62 0.12 -2.75
C ILE A 92 -0.97 0.43 -1.41
N ILE A 93 -1.30 1.56 -0.84
CA ILE A 93 -0.84 1.96 0.50
C ILE A 93 -2.00 1.75 1.46
N LEU A 94 -1.81 0.86 2.43
CA LEU A 94 -2.81 0.53 3.45
C LEU A 94 -2.36 1.03 4.82
N THR A 95 -3.22 1.77 5.51
CA THR A 95 -2.93 2.19 6.88
C THR A 95 -3.20 1.05 7.85
N THR A 96 -2.20 0.72 8.66
CA THR A 96 -2.27 -0.33 9.69
C THR A 96 -2.24 0.23 11.11
N ARG A 97 -2.08 1.57 11.24
CA ARG A 97 -2.25 2.33 12.48
C ARG A 97 -3.29 3.41 12.27
N ALA A 98 -3.79 3.97 13.37
CA ALA A 98 -4.90 4.92 13.36
C ALA A 98 -4.66 6.13 12.43
N PRO A 99 -5.63 6.46 11.57
CA PRO A 99 -6.87 5.70 11.30
C PRO A 99 -6.60 4.44 10.46
N ILE A 100 -7.03 3.28 10.95
CA ILE A 100 -6.77 1.97 10.33
C ILE A 100 -7.71 1.72 9.15
N GLY A 101 -7.20 1.09 8.10
CA GLY A 101 -8.01 0.60 6.98
C GLY A 101 -8.23 1.60 5.86
N ASN A 102 -7.60 2.76 5.90
CA ASN A 102 -7.60 3.67 4.77
C ASN A 102 -6.62 3.17 3.71
N VAL A 103 -6.98 3.33 2.44
CA VAL A 103 -6.17 2.88 1.31
C VAL A 103 -6.00 4.00 0.29
N ALA A 104 -4.87 3.94 -0.41
CA ALA A 104 -4.56 4.83 -1.52
C ALA A 104 -3.76 4.08 -2.58
N ILE A 105 -3.72 4.63 -3.79
CA ILE A 105 -2.86 4.13 -4.86
C ILE A 105 -1.72 5.13 -5.04
N SER A 106 -0.47 4.65 -5.03
CA SER A 106 0.69 5.49 -5.24
C SER A 106 0.75 5.98 -6.70
N ASN A 107 0.78 7.29 -6.88
CA ASN A 107 0.91 7.95 -8.18
C ASN A 107 2.34 8.43 -8.44
N ARG A 108 3.23 8.25 -7.47
CA ARG A 108 4.66 8.50 -7.55
C ARG A 108 5.42 7.44 -6.77
N VAL A 109 6.70 7.32 -7.06
CA VAL A 109 7.61 6.52 -6.24
C VAL A 109 7.70 7.17 -4.86
N LEU A 110 7.52 6.39 -3.82
CA LEU A 110 7.48 6.88 -2.44
C LEU A 110 7.95 5.80 -1.46
N CYS A 111 8.06 6.15 -0.20
CA CYS A 111 8.21 5.22 0.91
C CYS A 111 7.22 5.58 2.01
N THR A 112 7.15 4.81 3.07
CA THR A 112 6.17 4.99 4.14
C THR A 112 6.80 4.88 5.52
N ASN A 113 6.07 5.37 6.53
CA ASN A 113 6.38 5.05 7.91
C ASN A 113 5.85 3.64 8.27
N GLN A 114 6.11 3.18 9.48
CA GLN A 114 5.67 1.87 9.95
C GLN A 114 4.15 1.76 10.17
N GLY A 115 3.43 2.85 10.10
CA GLY A 115 1.97 2.88 10.18
C GLY A 115 1.27 2.53 8.87
N CYS A 116 2.02 2.32 7.79
CA CYS A 116 1.51 1.94 6.48
C CYS A 116 2.22 0.68 5.98
N LYS A 117 1.47 -0.12 5.20
CA LYS A 117 2.02 -1.21 4.40
C LYS A 117 1.85 -0.86 2.93
N SER A 118 2.87 -1.11 2.14
CA SER A 118 2.78 -0.97 0.69
C SER A 118 2.57 -2.33 0.06
N ILE A 119 1.57 -2.43 -0.80
CA ILE A 119 1.23 -3.66 -1.51
C ILE A 119 1.47 -3.41 -2.99
N SER A 120 2.59 -3.94 -3.50
CA SER A 120 2.98 -3.77 -4.90
C SER A 120 2.47 -4.95 -5.72
N PRO A 121 1.43 -4.77 -6.57
CA PRO A 121 0.84 -5.87 -7.32
C PRO A 121 1.80 -6.36 -8.42
N ASN A 122 1.92 -7.69 -8.54
CA ASN A 122 2.75 -8.33 -9.57
C ASN A 122 1.95 -8.70 -10.82
N LYS A 123 0.76 -9.29 -10.63
CA LYS A 123 -0.05 -9.89 -11.69
C LYS A 123 -1.50 -9.46 -11.66
N ILE A 124 -1.82 -8.42 -10.91
CA ILE A 124 -3.19 -7.94 -10.73
C ILE A 124 -3.24 -6.44 -10.96
N ASN A 125 -4.37 -5.96 -11.47
CA ASN A 125 -4.57 -4.53 -11.66
C ASN A 125 -4.67 -3.80 -10.33
N SER A 126 -3.98 -2.67 -10.21
CA SER A 126 -3.96 -1.85 -8.97
C SER A 126 -5.35 -1.35 -8.56
N ILE A 127 -6.17 -0.95 -9.53
CA ILE A 127 -7.53 -0.47 -9.26
C ILE A 127 -8.41 -1.59 -8.72
N PHE A 128 -8.24 -2.80 -9.21
CA PHE A 128 -8.95 -3.96 -8.70
C PHE A 128 -8.50 -4.31 -7.29
N LEU A 129 -7.20 -4.23 -7.01
CA LEU A 129 -6.65 -4.52 -5.69
C LEU A 129 -7.05 -3.48 -4.65
N TYR A 130 -7.18 -2.20 -5.07
CA TYR A 130 -7.61 -1.11 -4.22
C TYR A 130 -9.00 -1.35 -3.63
#